data_e9fa66ec7247f23f09046099d54831dd
#
_entry.id   e9fa66ec7247f23f09046099d54831dd
#
_cell.length_a   1.000
_cell.length_b   1.000
_cell.length_c   1.000
_cell.angle_alpha   90.00
_cell.angle_beta   90.00
_cell.angle_gamma   90.00
#
_symmetry.space_group_name_H-M   'P 1'
#
loop_
_entity.id
_entity.type
_entity.pdbx_description
1 polymer ?
#
loop_
_entity_poly.entity_id
_entity_poly.type
_entity_poly.pdbx_seq_one_letter_code
_entity_poly.pdbx_strand_id
1 'polypeptide(L)'
;MFLNRLLLFIMALCLGSLLVRMHLPIPFLLGGLLTALLCKTLTHRSDVSWPKQWREYALMIAGYGIGSTFTSDTWNNFLAELVGVAEATIVILAASIALAFVTAKLARENLKSCIMGMLPGGMTLTMLLCEEDKEVNPNVVMVMQVLRLLGVVITVPFLVIWLLHAQVTGSSVALPNHGGMHWIVVVPLSILGSFIATKIHMPTPKLLGPILATAAFSVFDGGVQPVPFWLMAAAQASIGLFMGMQLDADRIVKTEKMVPYILIGTAILIVVSIGMANVLSARYGFSLVTAFLAMAPGGIAEMSLAGMSMGENVSIILTYQLVRVLVINIFIPPLLAWWFKAKQA
;
A
#
# COMPACT_ATOMS: atom_id res chain seq x y z
N MET A 1 0.81 29.38 -3.48
CA MET A 1 0.38 27.96 -3.38
C MET A 1 1.29 26.99 -4.15
N PHE A 2 1.55 27.23 -5.44
CA PHE A 2 2.43 26.38 -6.26
C PHE A 2 3.87 26.33 -5.73
N LEU A 3 4.47 27.47 -5.37
CA LEU A 3 5.84 27.55 -4.84
C LEU A 3 6.03 26.72 -3.55
N ASN A 4 5.05 26.74 -2.65
CA ASN A 4 5.11 25.93 -1.42
C ASN A 4 5.08 24.43 -1.71
N ARG A 5 4.31 23.99 -2.73
CA ARG A 5 4.28 22.58 -3.16
C ARG A 5 5.59 22.15 -3.80
N LEU A 6 6.18 23.02 -4.61
CA LEU A 6 7.49 22.77 -5.23
C LEU A 6 8.58 22.65 -4.15
N LEU A 7 8.58 23.53 -3.16
CA LEU A 7 9.51 23.47 -2.04
C LEU A 7 9.37 22.16 -1.27
N LEU A 8 8.15 21.75 -0.94
CA LEU A 8 7.89 20.47 -0.28
C LEU A 8 8.39 19.28 -1.10
N PHE A 9 8.21 19.32 -2.42
CA PHE A 9 8.69 18.25 -3.29
C PHE A 9 10.21 18.18 -3.32
N ILE A 10 10.89 19.32 -3.40
CA ILE A 10 12.36 19.38 -3.32
C ILE A 10 12.84 18.87 -1.95
N MET A 11 12.23 19.29 -0.85
CA MET A 11 12.55 18.79 0.49
C MET A 11 12.36 17.28 0.59
N ALA A 12 11.28 16.73 0.01
CA ALA A 12 11.03 15.28 -0.02
C ALA A 12 12.11 14.52 -0.79
N LEU A 13 12.58 15.06 -1.91
CA LEU A 13 13.67 14.48 -2.68
C LEU A 13 15.01 14.57 -1.93
N CYS A 14 15.30 15.70 -1.28
CA CYS A 14 16.51 15.87 -0.47
C CYS A 14 16.53 14.90 0.71
N LEU A 15 15.43 14.79 1.46
CA LEU A 15 15.32 13.86 2.57
C LEU A 15 15.38 12.40 2.08
N GLY A 16 14.71 12.09 0.94
CA GLY A 16 14.81 10.78 0.30
C GLY A 16 16.25 10.42 -0.08
N SER A 17 17.01 11.37 -0.64
CA SER A 17 18.43 11.19 -0.98
C SER A 17 19.30 10.94 0.26
N LEU A 18 18.97 11.53 1.39
CA LEU A 18 19.62 11.25 2.66
C LEU A 18 19.32 9.82 3.14
N LEU A 19 18.06 9.38 3.03
CA LEU A 19 17.63 8.04 3.42
C LEU A 19 18.21 6.94 2.50
N VAL A 20 18.54 7.26 1.24
CA VAL A 20 19.31 6.35 0.36
C VAL A 20 20.65 5.98 0.99
N ARG A 21 21.35 6.94 1.63
CA ARG A 21 22.63 6.69 2.30
C ARG A 21 22.50 5.76 3.52
N MET A 22 21.31 5.68 4.09
CA MET A 22 20.99 4.76 5.18
C MET A 22 20.55 3.37 4.68
N HIS A 23 20.62 3.13 3.38
CA HIS A 23 20.21 1.87 2.72
C HIS A 23 18.77 1.46 3.05
N LEU A 24 17.87 2.43 3.26
CA LEU A 24 16.46 2.14 3.50
C LEU A 24 15.74 1.79 2.19
N PRO A 25 14.84 0.80 2.17
CA PRO A 25 13.99 0.55 1.02
C PRO A 25 12.97 1.69 0.86
N ILE A 26 12.57 1.96 -0.37
CA ILE A 26 11.61 3.05 -0.71
C ILE A 26 11.97 4.43 -0.09
N PRO A 27 13.25 4.87 -0.19
CA PRO A 27 13.74 6.04 0.55
C PRO A 27 13.02 7.34 0.18
N PHE A 28 12.62 7.50 -1.09
CA PHE A 28 11.92 8.70 -1.55
C PHE A 28 10.46 8.73 -1.10
N LEU A 29 9.82 7.57 -0.96
CA LEU A 29 8.47 7.48 -0.38
C LEU A 29 8.51 7.88 1.10
N LEU A 30 9.45 7.32 1.87
CA LEU A 30 9.66 7.70 3.27
C LEU A 30 10.05 9.18 3.40
N GLY A 31 10.92 9.68 2.52
CA GLY A 31 11.30 11.10 2.47
C GLY A 31 10.09 12.02 2.26
N GLY A 32 9.22 11.67 1.31
CA GLY A 32 7.98 12.40 1.07
C GLY A 32 7.03 12.36 2.27
N LEU A 33 6.83 11.20 2.85
CA LEU A 33 5.99 10.99 4.02
C LEU A 33 6.48 11.79 5.23
N LEU A 34 7.77 11.70 5.56
CA LEU A 34 8.38 12.42 6.66
C LEU A 34 8.34 13.94 6.44
N THR A 35 8.61 14.40 5.21
CA THR A 35 8.51 15.83 4.86
C THR A 35 7.10 16.35 5.08
N ALA A 36 6.08 15.61 4.67
CA ALA A 36 4.69 16.00 4.88
C ALA A 36 4.32 16.05 6.37
N LEU A 37 4.75 15.06 7.16
CA LEU A 37 4.53 15.02 8.60
C LEU A 37 5.23 16.18 9.30
N LEU A 38 6.52 16.43 9.00
CA LEU A 38 7.28 17.54 9.56
C LEU A 38 6.66 18.90 9.19
N CYS A 39 6.23 19.07 7.95
CA CYS A 39 5.57 20.31 7.53
C CYS A 39 4.29 20.55 8.35
N LYS A 40 3.44 19.54 8.53
CA LYS A 40 2.20 19.68 9.30
C LYS A 40 2.45 19.96 10.78
N THR A 41 3.43 19.29 11.39
CA THR A 41 3.75 19.48 12.81
C THR A 41 4.39 20.84 13.10
N LEU A 42 5.30 21.30 12.22
CA LEU A 42 6.05 22.54 12.44
C LEU A 42 5.26 23.79 12.06
N THR A 43 4.43 23.72 11.01
CA THR A 43 3.75 24.93 10.52
C THR A 43 2.34 25.10 11.08
N HIS A 44 1.77 24.08 11.74
CA HIS A 44 0.37 24.04 12.18
C HIS A 44 -0.64 24.45 11.08
N ARG A 45 -0.19 24.42 9.81
CA ARG A 45 -1.02 24.81 8.65
C ARG A 45 -1.75 23.59 8.12
N SER A 46 -3.05 23.53 8.36
CA SER A 46 -3.95 22.56 7.75
C SER A 46 -4.17 22.78 6.24
N ASP A 47 -3.82 23.96 5.73
CA ASP A 47 -4.14 24.39 4.35
C ASP A 47 -3.23 23.79 3.27
N VAL A 48 -2.13 23.12 3.63
CA VAL A 48 -1.21 22.53 2.66
C VAL A 48 -1.71 21.15 2.24
N SER A 49 -2.21 21.05 1.01
CA SER A 49 -2.66 19.79 0.43
C SER A 49 -1.81 19.41 -0.79
N TRP A 50 -1.51 18.12 -0.92
CA TRP A 50 -0.89 17.57 -2.12
C TRP A 50 -1.98 17.21 -3.15
N PRO A 51 -1.88 17.64 -4.42
CA PRO A 51 -2.93 17.38 -5.41
C PRO A 51 -3.12 15.89 -5.68
N LYS A 52 -4.37 15.44 -5.67
CA LYS A 52 -4.74 14.04 -5.97
C LYS A 52 -4.23 13.59 -7.34
N GLN A 53 -4.28 14.49 -8.34
CA GLN A 53 -3.80 14.21 -9.70
C GLN A 53 -2.31 13.85 -9.73
N TRP A 54 -1.46 14.56 -8.96
CA TRP A 54 -0.02 14.26 -8.91
C TRP A 54 0.27 12.89 -8.29
N ARG A 55 -0.50 12.50 -7.27
CA ARG A 55 -0.47 11.14 -6.74
C ARG A 55 -0.90 10.13 -7.80
N GLU A 56 -1.96 10.41 -8.56
CA GLU A 56 -2.46 9.50 -9.60
C GLU A 56 -1.42 9.27 -10.70
N TYR A 57 -0.74 10.32 -11.17
CA TYR A 57 0.37 10.19 -12.12
C TYR A 57 1.54 9.39 -11.52
N ALA A 58 1.88 9.67 -10.26
CA ALA A 58 2.92 8.92 -9.55
C ALA A 58 2.58 7.44 -9.43
N LEU A 59 1.32 7.09 -9.15
CA LEU A 59 0.84 5.71 -9.11
C LEU A 59 0.92 5.04 -10.49
N MET A 60 0.67 5.78 -11.59
CA MET A 60 0.81 5.23 -12.93
C MET A 60 2.28 4.92 -13.27
N ILE A 61 3.21 5.79 -12.89
CA ILE A 61 4.66 5.56 -13.05
C ILE A 61 5.10 4.36 -12.21
N ALA A 62 4.69 4.30 -10.95
CA ALA A 62 4.99 3.17 -10.08
C ALA A 62 4.39 1.87 -10.63
N GLY A 63 3.15 1.92 -11.13
CA GLY A 63 2.48 0.78 -11.74
C GLY A 63 3.20 0.25 -12.99
N TYR A 64 3.67 1.14 -13.85
CA TYR A 64 4.53 0.75 -14.97
C TYR A 64 5.80 0.02 -14.47
N GLY A 65 6.51 0.60 -13.48
CA GLY A 65 7.71 0.00 -12.92
C GLY A 65 7.47 -1.36 -12.28
N ILE A 66 6.37 -1.52 -11.55
CA ILE A 66 5.97 -2.81 -10.97
C ILE A 66 5.61 -3.80 -12.08
N GLY A 67 4.84 -3.40 -13.08
CA GLY A 67 4.46 -4.26 -14.20
C GLY A 67 5.64 -4.74 -15.04
N SER A 68 6.71 -3.93 -15.15
CA SER A 68 7.93 -4.31 -15.88
C SER A 68 8.74 -5.43 -15.22
N THR A 69 8.47 -5.76 -13.95
CA THR A 69 9.13 -6.87 -13.25
C THR A 69 8.49 -8.24 -13.51
N PHE A 70 7.35 -8.28 -14.22
CA PHE A 70 6.65 -9.53 -14.51
C PHE A 70 7.31 -10.30 -15.64
N THR A 71 7.39 -11.63 -15.46
CA THR A 71 7.92 -12.58 -16.43
C THR A 71 6.88 -13.67 -16.75
N SER A 72 7.12 -14.46 -17.80
CA SER A 72 6.26 -15.59 -18.17
C SER A 72 6.06 -16.61 -17.04
N ASP A 73 7.09 -16.82 -16.20
CA ASP A 73 7.03 -17.77 -15.08
C ASP A 73 6.06 -17.32 -13.98
N THR A 74 5.77 -16.02 -13.90
CA THR A 74 4.85 -15.44 -12.92
C THR A 74 3.45 -16.06 -13.00
N TRP A 75 2.97 -16.30 -14.22
CA TRP A 75 1.63 -16.85 -14.45
C TRP A 75 1.47 -18.29 -13.98
N ASN A 76 2.49 -19.12 -14.20
CA ASN A 76 2.48 -20.51 -13.78
C ASN A 76 2.47 -20.66 -12.25
N ASN A 77 3.19 -19.81 -11.56
CA ASN A 77 3.27 -19.79 -10.10
C ASN A 77 1.96 -19.31 -9.46
N PHE A 78 1.26 -18.37 -10.09
CA PHE A 78 0.02 -17.79 -9.55
C PHE A 78 -1.05 -18.84 -9.20
N LEU A 79 -1.30 -19.80 -10.10
CA LEU A 79 -2.31 -20.84 -9.88
C LEU A 79 -1.95 -21.80 -8.73
N ALA A 80 -0.65 -22.08 -8.58
CA ALA A 80 -0.16 -22.95 -7.49
C ALA A 80 -0.30 -22.29 -6.11
N GLU A 81 -0.32 -20.96 -6.05
CA GLU A 81 -0.31 -20.18 -4.83
C GLU A 81 -1.70 -19.77 -4.32
N LEU A 82 -2.77 -20.00 -5.09
CA LEU A 82 -4.14 -19.57 -4.74
C LEU A 82 -4.59 -20.01 -3.34
N VAL A 83 -4.20 -21.20 -2.92
CA VAL A 83 -4.53 -21.73 -1.58
C VAL A 83 -3.80 -20.90 -0.52
N GLY A 84 -2.52 -20.63 -0.70
CA GLY A 84 -1.73 -19.79 0.23
C GLY A 84 -2.26 -18.34 0.31
N VAL A 85 -2.69 -17.80 -0.82
CA VAL A 85 -3.31 -16.45 -0.87
C VAL A 85 -4.63 -16.43 -0.08
N ALA A 86 -5.46 -17.48 -0.22
CA ALA A 86 -6.71 -17.57 0.53
C ALA A 86 -6.47 -17.74 2.04
N GLU A 87 -5.57 -18.65 2.44
CA GLU A 87 -5.16 -18.85 3.84
C GLU A 87 -4.63 -17.54 4.45
N ALA A 88 -3.71 -16.87 3.76
CA ALA A 88 -3.13 -15.61 4.15
C ALA A 88 -4.19 -14.51 4.37
N THR A 89 -5.12 -14.40 3.43
CA THR A 89 -6.21 -13.43 3.49
C THR A 89 -7.13 -13.70 4.67
N ILE A 90 -7.52 -14.96 4.90
CA ILE A 90 -8.37 -15.35 6.03
C ILE A 90 -7.70 -15.04 7.36
N VAL A 91 -6.41 -15.38 7.52
CA VAL A 91 -5.66 -15.13 8.76
C VAL A 91 -5.60 -13.63 9.09
N ILE A 92 -5.24 -12.79 8.10
CA ILE A 92 -5.17 -11.33 8.31
C ILE A 92 -6.55 -10.72 8.59
N LEU A 93 -7.60 -11.19 7.92
CA LEU A 93 -8.96 -10.73 8.18
C LEU A 93 -9.43 -11.13 9.59
N ALA A 94 -9.23 -12.37 9.97
CA ALA A 94 -9.59 -12.87 11.30
C ALA A 94 -8.85 -12.07 12.40
N ALA A 95 -7.53 -11.87 12.24
CA ALA A 95 -6.74 -11.06 13.16
C ALA A 95 -7.22 -9.61 13.22
N SER A 96 -7.52 -8.99 12.07
CA SER A 96 -8.03 -7.60 12.00
C SER A 96 -9.39 -7.47 12.70
N ILE A 97 -10.30 -8.41 12.51
CA ILE A 97 -11.62 -8.42 13.15
C ILE A 97 -11.46 -8.65 14.67
N ALA A 98 -10.63 -9.62 15.10
CA ALA A 98 -10.38 -9.86 16.52
C ALA A 98 -9.80 -8.61 17.22
N LEU A 99 -8.84 -7.92 16.58
CA LEU A 99 -8.28 -6.68 17.09
C LEU A 99 -9.29 -5.54 17.11
N ALA A 100 -10.21 -5.48 16.14
CA ALA A 100 -11.30 -4.51 16.15
C ALA A 100 -12.22 -4.69 17.35
N PHE A 101 -12.55 -5.93 17.74
CA PHE A 101 -13.33 -6.22 18.96
C PHE A 101 -12.59 -5.75 20.22
N VAL A 102 -11.29 -6.05 20.32
CA VAL A 102 -10.46 -5.63 21.47
C VAL A 102 -10.39 -4.11 21.54
N THR A 103 -10.13 -3.45 20.41
CA THR A 103 -10.04 -1.98 20.31
C THR A 103 -11.38 -1.33 20.70
N ALA A 104 -12.50 -1.82 20.17
CA ALA A 104 -13.83 -1.30 20.48
C ALA A 104 -14.13 -1.37 21.99
N LYS A 105 -13.80 -2.50 22.63
CA LYS A 105 -14.02 -2.70 24.07
C LYS A 105 -13.12 -1.80 24.91
N LEU A 106 -11.84 -1.69 24.56
CA LEU A 106 -10.85 -0.94 25.35
C LEU A 106 -10.99 0.57 25.17
N ALA A 107 -11.22 1.02 23.93
CA ALA A 107 -11.40 2.44 23.61
C ALA A 107 -12.84 2.94 23.87
N ARG A 108 -13.79 2.04 24.17
CA ARG A 108 -15.23 2.33 24.34
C ARG A 108 -15.84 3.02 23.12
N GLU A 109 -15.44 2.56 21.94
CA GLU A 109 -15.92 3.06 20.66
C GLU A 109 -16.87 2.07 19.99
N ASN A 110 -17.62 2.56 18.99
CA ASN A 110 -18.56 1.73 18.25
C ASN A 110 -17.81 0.60 17.51
N LEU A 111 -18.26 -0.63 17.71
CA LEU A 111 -17.66 -1.83 17.11
C LEU A 111 -17.65 -1.77 15.57
N LYS A 112 -18.72 -1.24 14.95
CA LYS A 112 -18.80 -1.09 13.49
C LYS A 112 -17.68 -0.20 12.97
N SER A 113 -17.45 0.96 13.64
CA SER A 113 -16.35 1.88 13.30
C SER A 113 -14.98 1.21 13.45
N CYS A 114 -14.78 0.45 14.53
CA CYS A 114 -13.52 -0.25 14.77
C CYS A 114 -13.26 -1.36 13.73
N ILE A 115 -14.28 -2.14 13.35
CA ILE A 115 -14.13 -3.16 12.30
C ILE A 115 -13.75 -2.50 10.97
N MET A 116 -14.51 -1.48 10.53
CA MET A 116 -14.23 -0.78 9.29
C MET A 116 -12.86 -0.10 9.29
N GLY A 117 -12.40 0.43 10.44
CA GLY A 117 -11.09 1.06 10.59
C GLY A 117 -9.92 0.08 10.59
N MET A 118 -10.11 -1.13 11.17
CA MET A 118 -9.03 -2.12 11.31
C MET A 118 -8.84 -2.99 10.05
N LEU A 119 -9.86 -3.13 9.21
CA LEU A 119 -9.76 -3.92 7.99
C LEU A 119 -8.77 -3.29 6.98
N PRO A 120 -7.80 -4.06 6.46
CA PRO A 120 -6.83 -3.58 5.47
C PRO A 120 -7.44 -3.52 4.06
N GLY A 121 -8.56 -2.80 3.91
CA GLY A 121 -9.32 -2.61 2.67
C GLY A 121 -9.10 -1.25 2.01
N GLY A 122 -9.79 -1.02 0.90
CA GLY A 122 -9.76 0.25 0.19
C GLY A 122 -10.48 1.36 0.96
N MET A 123 -9.79 2.45 1.26
CA MET A 123 -10.34 3.60 2.03
C MET A 123 -11.63 4.16 1.41
N THR A 124 -11.70 4.22 0.08
CA THR A 124 -12.85 4.77 -0.65
C THR A 124 -14.14 3.99 -0.38
N LEU A 125 -14.08 2.65 -0.45
CA LEU A 125 -15.26 1.82 -0.22
C LEU A 125 -15.70 1.88 1.25
N THR A 126 -14.75 1.87 2.17
CA THR A 126 -15.04 1.97 3.60
C THR A 126 -15.73 3.30 3.93
N MET A 127 -15.34 4.41 3.27
CA MET A 127 -16.00 5.71 3.45
C MET A 127 -17.41 5.72 2.90
N LEU A 128 -17.68 5.09 1.75
CA LEU A 128 -19.04 4.95 1.23
C LEU A 128 -19.94 4.18 2.20
N LEU A 129 -19.45 3.09 2.79
CA LEU A 129 -20.19 2.35 3.81
C LEU A 129 -20.44 3.17 5.08
N CYS A 130 -19.54 4.09 5.45
CA CYS A 130 -19.73 5.00 6.56
C CYS A 130 -20.87 6.03 6.29
N GLU A 131 -21.08 6.38 5.03
CA GLU A 131 -22.19 7.30 4.65
C GLU A 131 -23.55 6.60 4.70
N GLU A 132 -23.60 5.29 4.45
CA GLU A 132 -24.82 4.49 4.49
C GLU A 132 -25.27 4.12 5.91
N ASP A 133 -24.36 3.97 6.87
CA ASP A 133 -24.65 3.58 8.26
C ASP A 133 -24.33 4.73 9.23
N LYS A 134 -25.37 5.38 9.73
CA LYS A 134 -25.28 6.52 10.67
C LYS A 134 -24.65 6.18 12.03
N GLU A 135 -24.55 4.89 12.39
CA GLU A 135 -23.89 4.47 13.63
C GLU A 135 -22.36 4.45 13.51
N VAL A 136 -21.83 4.49 12.29
CA VAL A 136 -20.41 4.49 12.04
C VAL A 136 -19.85 5.91 12.11
N ASN A 137 -18.78 6.11 12.87
CA ASN A 137 -18.06 7.38 12.95
C ASN A 137 -16.97 7.46 11.87
N PRO A 138 -17.17 8.25 10.78
CA PRO A 138 -16.21 8.33 9.68
C PRO A 138 -14.82 8.85 10.13
N ASN A 139 -14.77 9.72 11.16
CA ASN A 139 -13.51 10.25 11.66
C ASN A 139 -12.67 9.16 12.33
N VAL A 140 -13.30 8.30 13.14
CA VAL A 140 -12.65 7.15 13.78
C VAL A 140 -12.10 6.21 12.72
N VAL A 141 -12.91 5.83 11.74
CA VAL A 141 -12.52 4.93 10.65
C VAL A 141 -11.33 5.50 9.88
N MET A 142 -11.38 6.78 9.49
CA MET A 142 -10.31 7.43 8.74
C MET A 142 -9.01 7.47 9.55
N VAL A 143 -9.05 7.88 10.82
CA VAL A 143 -7.87 7.95 11.68
C VAL A 143 -7.26 6.56 11.87
N MET A 144 -8.07 5.53 12.11
CA MET A 144 -7.60 4.16 12.24
C MET A 144 -6.88 3.68 10.98
N GLN A 145 -7.47 3.89 9.82
CA GLN A 145 -6.89 3.46 8.54
C GLN A 145 -5.60 4.23 8.22
N VAL A 146 -5.58 5.55 8.40
CA VAL A 146 -4.40 6.38 8.12
C VAL A 146 -3.25 6.05 9.07
N LEU A 147 -3.50 5.98 10.39
CA LEU A 147 -2.46 5.65 11.37
C LEU A 147 -1.90 4.25 11.17
N ARG A 148 -2.75 3.27 10.86
CA ARG A 148 -2.29 1.92 10.53
C ARG A 148 -1.39 1.93 9.29
N LEU A 149 -1.85 2.56 8.20
CA LEU A 149 -1.09 2.64 6.96
C LEU A 149 0.28 3.30 7.17
N LEU A 150 0.31 4.45 7.85
CA LEU A 150 1.55 5.15 8.18
C LEU A 150 2.45 4.31 9.09
N GLY A 151 1.86 3.68 10.12
CA GLY A 151 2.59 2.78 11.03
C GLY A 151 3.26 1.64 10.27
N VAL A 152 2.56 0.99 9.35
CA VAL A 152 3.11 -0.10 8.53
C VAL A 152 4.18 0.43 7.58
N VAL A 153 3.93 1.51 6.86
CA VAL A 153 4.89 2.07 5.87
C VAL A 153 6.19 2.54 6.52
N ILE A 154 6.12 3.03 7.76
CA ILE A 154 7.33 3.40 8.50
C ILE A 154 8.02 2.14 9.08
N THR A 155 7.27 1.24 9.69
CA THR A 155 7.85 0.13 10.46
C THR A 155 8.37 -1.01 9.58
N VAL A 156 7.65 -1.36 8.49
CA VAL A 156 8.01 -2.49 7.62
C VAL A 156 9.41 -2.37 7.01
N PRO A 157 9.84 -1.22 6.43
CA PRO A 157 11.17 -1.06 5.89
C PRO A 157 12.29 -1.33 6.91
N PHE A 158 12.09 -0.88 8.15
CA PHE A 158 13.06 -1.12 9.23
C PHE A 158 13.08 -2.59 9.63
N LEU A 159 11.91 -3.24 9.78
CA LEU A 159 11.84 -4.66 10.12
C LEU A 159 12.51 -5.54 9.07
N VAL A 160 12.30 -5.22 7.80
CA VAL A 160 12.90 -6.00 6.70
C VAL A 160 14.42 -5.94 6.74
N ILE A 161 15.01 -4.78 7.00
CA ILE A 161 16.46 -4.63 7.07
C ILE A 161 17.00 -5.23 8.38
N TRP A 162 16.45 -4.82 9.52
CA TRP A 162 17.03 -5.14 10.83
C TRP A 162 16.69 -6.54 11.33
N LEU A 163 15.49 -7.04 11.05
CA LEU A 163 15.03 -8.33 11.53
C LEU A 163 15.24 -9.45 10.50
N LEU A 164 14.97 -9.15 9.22
CA LEU A 164 15.05 -10.14 8.15
C LEU A 164 16.38 -10.07 7.38
N HIS A 165 17.28 -9.15 7.77
CA HIS A 165 18.61 -8.97 7.16
C HIS A 165 18.60 -8.82 5.64
N ALA A 166 17.52 -8.26 5.08
CA ALA A 166 17.40 -8.03 3.65
C ALA A 166 18.42 -6.98 3.18
N GLN A 167 19.02 -7.24 2.02
CA GLN A 167 19.91 -6.28 1.38
C GLN A 167 19.12 -5.42 0.40
N VAL A 168 19.30 -4.10 0.46
CA VAL A 168 18.75 -3.20 -0.55
C VAL A 168 19.66 -3.25 -1.76
N THR A 169 19.24 -3.95 -2.80
CA THR A 169 20.02 -4.15 -4.03
C THR A 169 20.03 -2.90 -4.93
N GLY A 170 19.36 -1.82 -4.51
CA GLY A 170 19.19 -0.63 -5.36
C GLY A 170 18.21 -0.91 -6.52
N SER A 171 17.60 0.11 -7.04
CA SER A 171 16.53 0.02 -8.08
C SER A 171 17.02 -0.45 -9.47
N SER A 172 18.18 -1.03 -9.57
CA SER A 172 18.69 -1.65 -10.78
C SER A 172 18.49 -3.17 -10.72
N VAL A 173 17.25 -3.63 -10.80
CA VAL A 173 17.04 -4.91 -11.47
C VAL A 173 17.57 -4.67 -12.87
N ALA A 174 18.74 -5.22 -13.19
CA ALA A 174 19.28 -5.21 -14.54
C ALA A 174 18.36 -6.08 -15.40
N LEU A 175 17.23 -5.49 -15.80
CA LEU A 175 16.40 -6.09 -16.84
C LEU A 175 17.19 -6.04 -18.14
N PRO A 176 17.11 -7.08 -18.98
CA PRO A 176 17.77 -7.10 -20.26
C PRO A 176 17.48 -5.80 -21.01
N ASN A 177 18.53 -5.17 -21.50
CA ASN A 177 18.44 -3.89 -22.20
C ASN A 177 17.84 -4.14 -23.59
N HIS A 178 16.51 -4.27 -23.63
CA HIS A 178 15.79 -4.36 -24.89
C HIS A 178 15.68 -2.98 -25.49
N GLY A 179 16.22 -2.83 -26.69
CA GLY A 179 16.44 -1.55 -27.39
C GLY A 179 15.23 -0.61 -27.41
N GLY A 180 15.50 0.58 -27.14
CA GLY A 180 14.94 1.91 -27.10
C GLY A 180 13.52 2.25 -27.58
N MET A 181 12.76 1.39 -28.21
CA MET A 181 11.48 1.77 -28.87
C MET A 181 10.23 1.46 -28.03
N HIS A 182 10.37 0.67 -26.98
CA HIS A 182 9.23 0.16 -26.18
C HIS A 182 8.47 1.24 -25.41
N TRP A 183 9.10 2.35 -25.05
CA TRP A 183 8.44 3.47 -24.37
C TRP A 183 7.26 4.05 -25.18
N ILE A 184 7.41 4.11 -26.49
CA ILE A 184 6.40 4.67 -27.41
C ILE A 184 5.10 3.83 -27.40
N VAL A 185 5.24 2.53 -27.19
CA VAL A 185 4.09 1.60 -27.16
C VAL A 185 3.56 1.40 -25.73
N VAL A 186 4.46 1.15 -24.78
CA VAL A 186 4.07 0.70 -23.43
C VAL A 186 3.52 1.84 -22.58
N VAL A 187 3.99 3.09 -22.77
CA VAL A 187 3.43 4.24 -22.03
C VAL A 187 1.98 4.52 -22.42
N PRO A 188 1.61 4.65 -23.71
CA PRO A 188 0.21 4.75 -24.10
C PRO A 188 -0.64 3.56 -23.65
N LEU A 189 -0.11 2.34 -23.71
CA LEU A 189 -0.80 1.13 -23.26
C LEU A 189 -1.07 1.18 -21.74
N SER A 190 -0.12 1.66 -20.94
CA SER A 190 -0.29 1.84 -19.50
C SER A 190 -1.36 2.88 -19.17
N ILE A 191 -1.42 3.97 -19.93
CA ILE A 191 -2.46 5.00 -19.80
C ILE A 191 -3.83 4.41 -20.16
N LEU A 192 -3.90 3.66 -21.26
CA LEU A 192 -5.13 2.96 -21.69
C LEU A 192 -5.58 1.95 -20.63
N GLY A 193 -4.65 1.16 -20.08
CA GLY A 193 -4.92 0.23 -18.99
C GLY A 193 -5.50 0.94 -17.76
N SER A 194 -4.96 2.09 -17.38
CA SER A 194 -5.50 2.93 -16.31
C SER A 194 -6.95 3.38 -16.60
N PHE A 195 -7.24 3.74 -17.84
CA PHE A 195 -8.59 4.15 -18.25
C PHE A 195 -9.58 2.98 -18.22
N ILE A 196 -9.20 1.82 -18.74
CA ILE A 196 -10.01 0.60 -18.71
C ILE A 196 -10.27 0.19 -17.26
N ALA A 197 -9.23 0.12 -16.41
CA ALA A 197 -9.34 -0.22 -15.00
C ALA A 197 -10.30 0.73 -14.25
N THR A 198 -10.32 2.01 -14.61
CA THR A 198 -11.27 2.99 -14.07
C THR A 198 -12.70 2.67 -14.48
N LYS A 199 -12.94 2.31 -15.74
CA LYS A 199 -14.28 1.96 -16.26
C LYS A 199 -14.86 0.70 -15.62
N ILE A 200 -14.05 -0.30 -15.34
CA ILE A 200 -14.47 -1.55 -14.72
C ILE A 200 -14.45 -1.49 -13.17
N HIS A 201 -14.29 -0.27 -12.61
CA HIS A 201 -14.31 -0.01 -11.17
C HIS A 201 -13.30 -0.83 -10.36
N MET A 202 -12.11 -1.10 -10.92
CA MET A 202 -11.05 -1.79 -10.19
C MET A 202 -10.59 -0.99 -8.97
N PRO A 203 -10.18 -1.65 -7.87
CA PRO A 203 -9.52 -0.94 -6.77
C PRO A 203 -8.21 -0.31 -7.27
N THR A 204 -7.93 0.92 -6.85
CA THR A 204 -6.72 1.67 -7.24
C THR A 204 -6.41 1.62 -8.76
N PRO A 205 -7.33 2.05 -9.64
CA PRO A 205 -7.23 1.81 -11.08
C PRO A 205 -6.01 2.49 -11.72
N LYS A 206 -5.54 3.60 -11.14
CA LYS A 206 -4.34 4.34 -11.56
C LYS A 206 -3.02 3.61 -11.28
N LEU A 207 -3.06 2.57 -10.44
CA LEU A 207 -1.93 1.69 -10.17
C LEU A 207 -2.09 0.36 -10.93
N LEU A 208 -3.22 -0.32 -10.75
CA LEU A 208 -3.44 -1.66 -11.30
C LEU A 208 -3.55 -1.69 -12.82
N GLY A 209 -4.17 -0.66 -13.43
CA GLY A 209 -4.27 -0.57 -14.87
C GLY A 209 -2.90 -0.57 -15.57
N PRO A 210 -1.98 0.35 -15.21
CA PRO A 210 -0.61 0.33 -15.71
C PRO A 210 0.14 -0.97 -15.39
N ILE A 211 -0.01 -1.55 -14.18
CA ILE A 211 0.63 -2.83 -13.82
C ILE A 211 0.21 -3.92 -14.81
N LEU A 212 -1.10 -4.12 -14.99
CA LEU A 212 -1.62 -5.19 -15.84
C LEU A 212 -1.24 -5.01 -17.32
N ALA A 213 -1.33 -3.77 -17.80
CA ALA A 213 -0.97 -3.45 -19.19
C ALA A 213 0.53 -3.69 -19.44
N THR A 214 1.40 -3.21 -18.53
CA THR A 214 2.85 -3.38 -18.66
C THR A 214 3.27 -4.83 -18.45
N ALA A 215 2.69 -5.52 -17.46
CA ALA A 215 2.95 -6.93 -17.20
C ALA A 215 2.56 -7.81 -18.40
N ALA A 216 1.37 -7.59 -18.97
CA ALA A 216 0.96 -8.31 -20.16
C ALA A 216 1.97 -8.12 -21.30
N PHE A 217 2.37 -6.87 -21.59
CA PHE A 217 3.36 -6.60 -22.62
C PHE A 217 4.72 -7.23 -22.29
N SER A 218 5.18 -7.15 -21.04
CA SER A 218 6.45 -7.72 -20.60
C SER A 218 6.51 -9.25 -20.78
N VAL A 219 5.40 -9.94 -20.53
CA VAL A 219 5.29 -11.40 -20.70
C VAL A 219 5.31 -11.78 -22.19
N PHE A 220 4.65 -11.00 -23.07
CA PHE A 220 4.58 -11.30 -24.51
C PHE A 220 5.87 -10.96 -25.26
N ASP A 221 6.53 -9.86 -24.90
CA ASP A 221 7.66 -9.29 -25.66
C ASP A 221 9.03 -9.60 -25.00
N GLY A 222 9.04 -10.38 -23.92
CA GLY A 222 10.25 -10.81 -23.23
C GLY A 222 10.93 -9.76 -22.33
N GLY A 223 10.21 -8.69 -22.02
CA GLY A 223 10.64 -7.65 -21.09
C GLY A 223 10.35 -6.23 -21.56
N VAL A 224 10.35 -5.30 -20.63
CA VAL A 224 10.08 -3.87 -20.85
C VAL A 224 11.19 -3.03 -20.22
N GLN A 225 11.52 -1.90 -20.83
CA GLN A 225 12.52 -0.99 -20.26
C GLN A 225 12.06 -0.51 -18.86
N PRO A 226 12.97 -0.55 -17.85
CA PRO A 226 12.67 -0.10 -16.51
C PRO A 226 12.44 1.43 -16.47
N VAL A 227 11.65 1.86 -15.49
CA VAL A 227 11.49 3.29 -15.22
C VAL A 227 12.83 3.91 -14.82
N PRO A 228 13.23 5.06 -15.41
CA PRO A 228 14.42 5.77 -14.96
C PRO A 228 14.38 6.08 -13.47
N PHE A 229 15.51 5.93 -12.78
CA PHE A 229 15.62 6.11 -11.34
C PHE A 229 15.02 7.45 -10.85
N TRP A 230 15.36 8.56 -11.53
CA TRP A 230 14.87 9.89 -11.15
C TRP A 230 13.34 10.01 -11.24
N LEU A 231 12.72 9.33 -12.22
CA LEU A 231 11.27 9.34 -12.40
C LEU A 231 10.57 8.49 -11.33
N MET A 232 11.16 7.33 -10.98
CA MET A 232 10.66 6.49 -9.89
C MET A 232 10.84 7.19 -8.53
N ALA A 233 11.96 7.88 -8.30
CA ALA A 233 12.19 8.69 -7.10
C ALA A 233 11.15 9.81 -6.96
N ALA A 234 10.86 10.51 -8.05
CA ALA A 234 9.81 11.53 -8.09
C ALA A 234 8.42 10.96 -7.80
N ALA A 235 8.09 9.81 -8.37
CA ALA A 235 6.84 9.12 -8.12
C ALA A 235 6.71 8.69 -6.66
N GLN A 236 7.72 8.06 -6.08
CA GLN A 236 7.75 7.67 -4.67
C GLN A 236 7.58 8.89 -3.74
N ALA A 237 8.31 9.98 -3.99
CA ALA A 237 8.20 11.21 -3.19
C ALA A 237 6.78 11.80 -3.24
N SER A 238 6.14 11.80 -4.42
CA SER A 238 4.76 12.28 -4.58
C SER A 238 3.74 11.41 -3.84
N ILE A 239 3.90 10.07 -3.89
CA ILE A 239 3.04 9.14 -3.14
C ILE A 239 3.23 9.37 -1.64
N GLY A 240 4.47 9.46 -1.15
CA GLY A 240 4.79 9.69 0.26
C GLY A 240 4.24 11.03 0.78
N LEU A 241 4.40 12.11 0.03
CA LEU A 241 3.83 13.42 0.35
C LEU A 241 2.30 13.35 0.48
N PHE A 242 1.63 12.70 -0.46
CA PHE A 242 0.18 12.56 -0.40
C PHE A 242 -0.25 11.77 0.85
N MET A 243 0.44 10.67 1.17
CA MET A 243 0.13 9.85 2.35
C MET A 243 0.30 10.64 3.66
N GLY A 244 1.42 11.34 3.82
CA GLY A 244 1.66 12.13 5.02
C GLY A 244 0.67 13.31 5.16
N MET A 245 0.21 13.87 4.03
CA MET A 245 -0.82 14.94 4.03
C MET A 245 -2.23 14.43 4.38
N GLN A 246 -2.49 13.13 4.36
CA GLN A 246 -3.78 12.57 4.82
C GLN A 246 -3.95 12.63 6.34
N LEU A 247 -2.85 12.73 7.09
CA LEU A 247 -2.90 12.85 8.53
C LEU A 247 -3.52 14.21 8.90
N ASP A 248 -4.67 14.20 9.54
CA ASP A 248 -5.37 15.39 10.02
C ASP A 248 -5.20 15.50 11.55
N ALA A 249 -4.44 16.50 11.99
CA ALA A 249 -4.14 16.70 13.40
C ALA A 249 -5.42 16.93 14.23
N ASP A 250 -6.39 17.67 13.71
CA ASP A 250 -7.64 17.95 14.42
C ASP A 250 -8.47 16.69 14.63
N ARG A 251 -8.45 15.77 13.66
CA ARG A 251 -9.13 14.47 13.78
C ARG A 251 -8.43 13.57 14.78
N ILE A 252 -7.08 13.59 14.81
CA ILE A 252 -6.29 12.81 15.77
C ILE A 252 -6.56 13.28 17.19
N VAL A 253 -6.56 14.60 17.43
CA VAL A 253 -6.89 15.16 18.75
C VAL A 253 -8.29 14.75 19.21
N LYS A 254 -9.28 14.75 18.29
CA LYS A 254 -10.65 14.28 18.61
C LYS A 254 -10.73 12.78 18.93
N THR A 255 -9.75 11.99 18.47
CA THR A 255 -9.70 10.54 18.65
C THR A 255 -8.44 10.09 19.41
N GLU A 256 -7.80 10.99 20.16
CA GLU A 256 -6.51 10.74 20.84
C GLU A 256 -6.49 9.48 21.69
N LYS A 257 -7.60 9.19 22.38
CA LYS A 257 -7.75 7.99 23.21
C LYS A 257 -7.61 6.68 22.46
N MET A 258 -7.87 6.69 21.14
CA MET A 258 -7.78 5.50 20.29
C MET A 258 -6.38 5.27 19.73
N VAL A 259 -5.55 6.31 19.64
CA VAL A 259 -4.21 6.24 19.02
C VAL A 259 -3.36 5.10 19.57
N PRO A 260 -3.20 4.92 20.90
CA PRO A 260 -2.38 3.84 21.43
C PRO A 260 -2.94 2.46 21.05
N TYR A 261 -4.24 2.27 21.05
CA TYR A 261 -4.86 0.99 20.67
C TYR A 261 -4.69 0.68 19.19
N ILE A 262 -4.73 1.71 18.32
CA ILE A 262 -4.49 1.57 16.89
C ILE A 262 -3.04 1.16 16.62
N LEU A 263 -2.08 1.81 17.29
CA LEU A 263 -0.66 1.49 17.14
C LEU A 263 -0.32 0.10 17.65
N ILE A 264 -0.84 -0.29 18.81
CA ILE A 264 -0.68 -1.64 19.37
C ILE A 264 -1.33 -2.67 18.43
N GLY A 265 -2.55 -2.42 17.97
CA GLY A 265 -3.22 -3.29 17.00
C GLY A 265 -2.44 -3.44 15.70
N THR A 266 -1.85 -2.36 15.19
CA THR A 266 -0.98 -2.40 14.02
C THR A 266 0.27 -3.23 14.27
N ALA A 267 0.91 -3.06 15.42
CA ALA A 267 2.08 -3.86 15.81
C ALA A 267 1.75 -5.36 15.90
N ILE A 268 0.61 -5.71 16.49
CA ILE A 268 0.15 -7.11 16.56
C ILE A 268 -0.12 -7.66 15.14
N LEU A 269 -0.76 -6.89 14.24
CA LEU A 269 -0.95 -7.31 12.85
C LEU A 269 0.38 -7.55 12.13
N ILE A 270 1.39 -6.74 12.38
CA ILE A 270 2.74 -6.93 11.82
C ILE A 270 3.35 -8.25 12.36
N VAL A 271 3.22 -8.53 13.66
CA VAL A 271 3.69 -9.79 14.26
C VAL A 271 2.97 -10.99 13.66
N VAL A 272 1.65 -10.93 13.50
CA VAL A 272 0.86 -11.98 12.83
C VAL A 272 1.33 -12.16 11.38
N SER A 273 1.63 -11.05 10.67
CA SER A 273 2.15 -11.10 9.30
C SER A 273 3.51 -11.78 9.23
N ILE A 274 4.42 -11.54 10.19
CA ILE A 274 5.72 -12.23 10.27
C ILE A 274 5.50 -13.74 10.55
N GLY A 275 4.62 -14.08 11.48
CA GLY A 275 4.29 -15.47 11.78
C GLY A 275 3.79 -16.24 10.54
N MET A 276 2.84 -15.65 9.82
CA MET A 276 2.30 -16.27 8.60
C MET A 276 3.32 -16.27 7.45
N ALA A 277 4.19 -15.24 7.36
CA ALA A 277 5.27 -15.20 6.39
C ALA A 277 6.24 -16.39 6.54
N ASN A 278 6.56 -16.80 7.77
CA ASN A 278 7.35 -18.01 8.02
C ASN A 278 6.65 -19.27 7.51
N VAL A 279 5.35 -19.39 7.70
CA VAL A 279 4.56 -20.54 7.19
C VAL A 279 4.56 -20.56 5.66
N LEU A 280 4.32 -19.42 5.01
CA LEU A 280 4.33 -19.30 3.55
C LEU A 280 5.72 -19.58 2.96
N SER A 281 6.77 -19.03 3.58
CA SER A 281 8.16 -19.28 3.18
C SER A 281 8.50 -20.77 3.24
N ALA A 282 8.15 -21.43 4.34
CA ALA A 282 8.42 -22.86 4.51
C ALA A 282 7.62 -23.75 3.54
N ARG A 283 6.38 -23.36 3.20
CA ARG A 283 5.47 -24.17 2.37
C ARG A 283 5.71 -23.98 0.87
N TYR A 284 5.96 -22.76 0.44
CA TYR A 284 6.05 -22.39 -0.98
C TYR A 284 7.48 -22.05 -1.43
N GLY A 285 8.46 -22.03 -0.52
CA GLY A 285 9.84 -21.73 -0.85
C GLY A 285 10.13 -20.25 -1.16
N PHE A 286 9.22 -19.34 -0.79
CA PHE A 286 9.45 -17.90 -0.96
C PHE A 286 10.55 -17.40 -0.04
N SER A 287 11.24 -16.32 -0.43
CA SER A 287 12.05 -15.58 0.53
C SER A 287 11.17 -15.09 1.67
N LEU A 288 11.70 -15.07 2.89
CA LEU A 288 10.95 -14.58 4.05
C LEU A 288 10.52 -13.11 3.88
N VAL A 289 11.33 -12.33 3.15
CA VAL A 289 11.04 -10.94 2.83
C VAL A 289 9.86 -10.82 1.87
N THR A 290 9.86 -11.60 0.76
CA THR A 290 8.72 -11.66 -0.17
C THR A 290 7.44 -12.06 0.57
N ALA A 291 7.47 -13.13 1.38
CA ALA A 291 6.32 -13.60 2.13
C ALA A 291 5.83 -12.56 3.16
N PHE A 292 6.74 -11.86 3.84
CA PHE A 292 6.36 -10.82 4.79
C PHE A 292 5.73 -9.60 4.11
N LEU A 293 6.32 -9.11 3.01
CA LEU A 293 5.75 -7.99 2.25
C LEU A 293 4.39 -8.35 1.62
N ALA A 294 4.21 -9.61 1.21
CA ALA A 294 2.92 -10.12 0.74
C ALA A 294 1.84 -10.07 1.83
N MET A 295 2.23 -10.40 3.08
CA MET A 295 1.33 -10.44 4.24
C MET A 295 1.10 -9.09 4.91
N ALA A 296 2.08 -8.19 4.89
CA ALA A 296 2.03 -6.93 5.61
C ALA A 296 0.74 -6.14 5.34
N PRO A 297 0.06 -5.58 6.40
CA PRO A 297 -1.21 -4.89 6.26
C PRO A 297 -1.04 -3.44 5.72
N GLY A 298 -0.14 -3.27 4.74
CA GLY A 298 0.17 -2.04 4.04
C GLY A 298 -0.65 -1.83 2.76
N GLY A 299 -0.27 -0.83 1.96
CA GLY A 299 -0.86 -0.60 0.65
C GLY A 299 -0.16 -1.41 -0.45
N ILE A 300 -0.90 -1.67 -1.54
CA ILE A 300 -0.39 -2.43 -2.70
C ILE A 300 0.88 -1.75 -3.27
N ALA A 301 0.83 -0.43 -3.48
CA ALA A 301 1.94 0.31 -4.06
C ALA A 301 3.18 0.26 -3.18
N GLU A 302 3.03 0.50 -1.88
CA GLU A 302 4.12 0.61 -0.93
C GLU A 302 4.87 -0.72 -0.74
N MET A 303 4.12 -1.81 -0.57
CA MET A 303 4.72 -3.14 -0.39
C MET A 303 5.37 -3.65 -1.67
N SER A 304 4.76 -3.41 -2.83
CA SER A 304 5.34 -3.79 -4.13
C SER A 304 6.59 -2.97 -4.46
N LEU A 305 6.60 -1.66 -4.17
CA LEU A 305 7.77 -0.81 -4.35
C LEU A 305 8.91 -1.21 -3.38
N ALA A 306 8.57 -1.58 -2.15
CA ALA A 306 9.55 -2.10 -1.19
C ALA A 306 10.18 -3.41 -1.71
N GLY A 307 9.36 -4.36 -2.17
CA GLY A 307 9.84 -5.59 -2.78
C GLY A 307 10.75 -5.34 -3.99
N MET A 308 10.33 -4.41 -4.86
CA MET A 308 11.12 -4.04 -6.05
C MET A 308 12.48 -3.44 -5.66
N SER A 309 12.56 -2.60 -4.62
CA SER A 309 13.82 -1.99 -4.17
C SER A 309 14.80 -2.99 -3.54
N MET A 310 14.31 -4.15 -3.14
CA MET A 310 15.09 -5.23 -2.52
C MET A 310 15.35 -6.39 -3.48
N GLY A 311 14.89 -6.33 -4.74
CA GLY A 311 15.03 -7.41 -5.71
C GLY A 311 14.19 -8.64 -5.39
N GLU A 312 13.12 -8.48 -4.60
CA GLU A 312 12.19 -9.55 -4.20
C GLU A 312 11.16 -9.86 -5.29
N ASN A 313 10.44 -10.97 -5.15
CA ASN A 313 9.42 -11.35 -6.13
C ASN A 313 8.16 -10.47 -5.99
N VAL A 314 8.16 -9.38 -6.75
CA VAL A 314 7.08 -8.37 -6.73
C VAL A 314 5.73 -8.94 -7.17
N SER A 315 5.76 -9.93 -8.07
CA SER A 315 4.53 -10.57 -8.58
C SER A 315 3.77 -11.28 -7.48
N ILE A 316 4.48 -12.02 -6.62
CA ILE A 316 3.90 -12.69 -5.44
C ILE A 316 3.34 -11.65 -4.49
N ILE A 317 4.13 -10.63 -4.14
CA ILE A 317 3.71 -9.56 -3.24
C ILE A 317 2.42 -8.91 -3.76
N LEU A 318 2.39 -8.54 -5.04
CA LEU A 318 1.23 -7.92 -5.67
C LEU A 318 0.00 -8.85 -5.65
N THR A 319 0.17 -10.12 -5.96
CA THR A 319 -0.91 -11.11 -5.97
C THR A 319 -1.60 -11.20 -4.62
N TYR A 320 -0.85 -11.40 -3.54
CA TYR A 320 -1.38 -11.49 -2.19
C TYR A 320 -2.07 -10.20 -1.76
N GLN A 321 -1.45 -9.06 -2.03
CA GLN A 321 -2.02 -7.75 -1.69
C GLN A 321 -3.30 -7.46 -2.48
N LEU A 322 -3.32 -7.77 -3.78
CA LEU A 322 -4.46 -7.54 -4.66
C LEU A 322 -5.65 -8.43 -4.29
N VAL A 323 -5.44 -9.73 -4.16
CA VAL A 323 -6.52 -10.68 -3.82
C VAL A 323 -7.11 -10.32 -2.46
N ARG A 324 -6.28 -9.97 -1.47
CA ARG A 324 -6.76 -9.49 -0.18
C ARG A 324 -7.69 -8.28 -0.31
N VAL A 325 -7.28 -7.26 -1.08
CA VAL A 325 -8.10 -6.05 -1.28
C VAL A 325 -9.38 -6.39 -2.03
N LEU A 326 -9.34 -7.27 -3.04
CA LEU A 326 -10.53 -7.72 -3.75
C LEU A 326 -11.49 -8.47 -2.84
N VAL A 327 -11.00 -9.42 -2.04
CA VAL A 327 -11.80 -10.18 -1.07
C VAL A 327 -12.45 -9.22 -0.07
N ILE A 328 -11.71 -8.27 0.48
CA ILE A 328 -12.26 -7.29 1.40
C ILE A 328 -13.35 -6.45 0.73
N ASN A 329 -13.10 -5.94 -0.46
CA ASN A 329 -14.04 -5.04 -1.14
C ASN A 329 -15.31 -5.76 -1.63
N ILE A 330 -15.23 -7.04 -1.97
CA ILE A 330 -16.38 -7.80 -2.50
C ILE A 330 -17.19 -8.46 -1.37
N PHE A 331 -16.51 -9.09 -0.42
CA PHE A 331 -17.19 -9.94 0.57
C PHE A 331 -17.49 -9.24 1.89
N ILE A 332 -16.66 -8.29 2.32
CA ILE A 332 -16.85 -7.67 3.64
C ILE A 332 -18.07 -6.76 3.70
N PRO A 333 -18.39 -5.89 2.71
CA PRO A 333 -19.58 -5.04 2.78
C PRO A 333 -20.89 -5.81 2.94
N PRO A 334 -21.20 -6.82 2.10
CA PRO A 334 -22.43 -7.59 2.26
C PRO A 334 -22.46 -8.39 3.57
N LEU A 335 -21.31 -8.92 4.01
CA LEU A 335 -21.20 -9.65 5.26
C LEU A 335 -21.49 -8.75 6.47
N LEU A 336 -20.94 -7.55 6.50
CA LEU A 336 -21.22 -6.56 7.55
C LEU A 336 -22.67 -6.11 7.51
N ALA A 337 -23.22 -5.83 6.34
CA ALA A 337 -24.62 -5.45 6.19
C ALA A 337 -25.56 -6.55 6.71
N TRP A 338 -25.29 -7.81 6.39
CA TRP A 338 -26.06 -8.93 6.91
C TRP A 338 -25.94 -9.08 8.43
N TRP A 339 -24.71 -9.02 8.95
CA TRP A 339 -24.46 -9.18 10.39
C TRP A 339 -25.08 -8.06 11.23
N PHE A 340 -25.04 -6.83 10.75
CA PHE A 340 -25.61 -5.68 11.45
C PHE A 340 -27.14 -5.71 11.44
N LYS A 341 -27.77 -6.16 10.34
CA LYS A 341 -29.23 -6.36 10.28
C LYS A 341 -29.68 -7.47 11.24
N ALA A 342 -28.94 -8.56 11.34
CA ALA A 342 -29.26 -9.66 12.25
C ALA A 342 -29.15 -9.29 13.74
N LYS A 343 -28.47 -8.22 14.11
CA LYS A 343 -28.42 -7.71 15.48
C LYS A 343 -29.52 -6.71 15.84
N GLN A 344 -30.23 -6.19 14.85
CA GLN A 344 -31.35 -5.25 15.03
C GLN A 344 -32.72 -5.96 15.07
N ALA A 345 -32.77 -7.22 14.64
CA ALA A 345 -33.92 -8.12 14.76
C ALA A 345 -33.82 -8.96 16.06
#